data_fc3714bff3fbcd49a07cee50cf0f72c7
#
_entry.id   fc3714bff3fbcd49a07cee50cf0f72c7
#
_cell.length_a   1.000
_cell.length_b   1.000
_cell.length_c   1.000
_cell.angle_alpha   90.00
_cell.angle_beta   90.00
_cell.angle_gamma   90.00
#
_symmetry.space_group_name_H-M   'P 1'
#
loop_
_entity.id
_entity.type
_entity.pdbx_description
1 polymer ?
#
loop_
_entity_poly.entity_id
_entity_poly.type
_entity_poly.pdbx_seq_one_letter_code
_entity_poly.pdbx_strand_id
1 'polypeptide(L)'
;LEENQIKNENLRQRLLDVYWNLSAYPEAQDVLTTLKANNIQTGILSNGSKEMLNSAVVSANLKNYLDKIISIDCIEIYKPDPKVYEMVLDQFNCKKEEVLFISSNGWDIAGASKFGFTTLWINRNLIPKDRLTFMPNKITNNLSTIPNILKELNE
;
A
#
# COMPACT_ATOMS: atom_id res chain seq x y z
N LEU A 1 9.24 -22.45 1.13
CA LEU A 1 8.98 -23.87 1.46
C LEU A 1 10.21 -24.74 1.20
N GLU A 2 10.90 -24.54 0.08
CA GLU A 2 12.11 -25.30 -0.29
C GLU A 2 13.23 -25.13 0.73
N GLU A 3 13.54 -23.92 1.15
CA GLU A 3 14.55 -23.62 2.18
C GLU A 3 14.29 -24.34 3.51
N ASN A 4 13.02 -24.54 3.86
CA ASN A 4 12.61 -25.25 5.07
C ASN A 4 12.34 -26.74 4.82
N GLN A 5 12.72 -27.28 3.63
CA GLN A 5 12.54 -28.68 3.22
C GLN A 5 11.08 -29.17 3.30
N ILE A 6 10.11 -28.27 3.19
CA ILE A 6 8.68 -28.60 3.22
C ILE A 6 8.22 -28.98 1.81
N LYS A 7 8.08 -30.27 1.55
CA LYS A 7 7.60 -30.85 0.28
C LYS A 7 6.09 -31.14 0.36
N ASN A 8 5.27 -30.09 0.47
CA ASN A 8 3.82 -30.24 0.52
C ASN A 8 3.16 -29.30 -0.50
N GLU A 9 2.83 -29.85 -1.67
CA GLU A 9 2.26 -29.07 -2.78
C GLU A 9 0.87 -28.52 -2.43
N ASN A 10 0.06 -29.23 -1.65
CA ASN A 10 -1.23 -28.73 -1.20
C ASN A 10 -1.05 -27.49 -0.29
N LEU A 11 -0.08 -27.54 0.63
CA LEU A 11 0.24 -26.37 1.46
C LEU A 11 0.74 -25.20 0.60
N ARG A 12 1.60 -25.47 -0.38
CA ARG A 12 2.10 -24.46 -1.32
C ARG A 12 0.94 -23.80 -2.05
N GLN A 13 0.02 -24.55 -2.62
CA GLN A 13 -1.13 -24.03 -3.33
C GLN A 13 -2.02 -23.18 -2.40
N ARG A 14 -2.34 -23.67 -1.21
CA ARG A 14 -3.13 -22.91 -0.22
C ARG A 14 -2.49 -21.60 0.19
N LEU A 15 -1.17 -21.54 0.31
CA LEU A 15 -0.44 -20.29 0.59
C LEU A 15 -0.51 -19.32 -0.58
N LEU A 16 -0.46 -19.80 -1.82
CA LEU A 16 -0.67 -18.97 -3.00
C LEU A 16 -2.11 -18.46 -3.08
N ASP A 17 -3.08 -19.30 -2.79
CA ASP A 17 -4.51 -18.95 -2.82
C ASP A 17 -4.88 -17.81 -1.84
N VAL A 18 -4.13 -17.66 -0.74
CA VAL A 18 -4.31 -16.55 0.21
C VAL A 18 -4.13 -15.18 -0.46
N TYR A 19 -3.22 -15.07 -1.43
CA TYR A 19 -3.00 -13.80 -2.14
C TYR A 19 -4.15 -13.42 -3.09
N TRP A 20 -4.97 -14.39 -3.48
CA TRP A 20 -6.15 -14.16 -4.35
C TRP A 20 -7.40 -13.77 -3.55
N ASN A 21 -7.47 -14.14 -2.26
CA ASN A 21 -8.64 -13.98 -1.42
C ASN A 21 -8.31 -13.20 -0.13
N LEU A 22 -7.95 -11.93 -0.29
CA LEU A 22 -7.64 -11.04 0.83
C LEU A 22 -8.91 -10.40 1.39
N SER A 23 -8.96 -10.22 2.70
CA SER A 23 -9.97 -9.41 3.38
C SER A 23 -9.40 -8.02 3.68
N ALA A 24 -10.24 -7.01 3.58
CA ALA A 24 -9.89 -5.67 4.05
C ALA A 24 -9.87 -5.59 5.58
N TYR A 25 -9.11 -4.66 6.13
CA TYR A 25 -9.27 -4.28 7.54
C TYR A 25 -10.65 -3.64 7.75
N PRO A 26 -11.28 -3.86 8.92
CA PRO A 26 -12.67 -3.42 9.16
C PRO A 26 -12.91 -1.94 8.86
N GLU A 27 -11.96 -1.09 9.19
CA GLU A 27 -12.05 0.36 9.01
C GLU A 27 -11.77 0.85 7.57
N ALA A 28 -11.28 -0.03 6.67
CA ALA A 28 -10.79 0.40 5.35
C ALA A 28 -11.87 1.04 4.47
N GLN A 29 -13.07 0.46 4.43
CA GLN A 29 -14.16 0.99 3.60
C GLN A 29 -14.66 2.36 4.08
N ASP A 30 -14.78 2.55 5.39
CA ASP A 30 -15.23 3.82 5.99
C ASP A 30 -14.22 4.92 5.72
N VAL A 31 -12.92 4.62 5.86
CA VAL A 31 -11.84 5.56 5.56
C VAL A 31 -11.87 5.94 4.08
N LEU A 32 -11.91 4.98 3.17
CA LEU A 32 -11.95 5.24 1.73
C LEU A 32 -13.22 6.02 1.31
N THR A 33 -14.36 5.72 1.91
CA THR A 33 -15.61 6.47 1.71
C THR A 33 -15.43 7.94 2.12
N THR A 34 -14.82 8.17 3.27
CA THR A 34 -14.55 9.53 3.78
C THR A 34 -13.59 10.29 2.87
N LEU A 35 -12.53 9.64 2.38
CA LEU A 35 -11.57 10.24 1.45
C LEU A 35 -12.25 10.62 0.13
N LYS A 36 -13.06 9.73 -0.42
CA LYS A 36 -13.81 9.99 -1.66
C LYS A 36 -14.81 11.13 -1.52
N ALA A 37 -15.52 11.22 -0.40
CA ALA A 37 -16.44 12.33 -0.10
C ALA A 37 -15.71 13.70 -0.01
N ASN A 38 -14.40 13.69 0.28
CA ASN A 38 -13.54 14.89 0.30
C ASN A 38 -12.77 15.09 -1.02
N ASN A 39 -13.14 14.41 -2.11
CA ASN A 39 -12.49 14.46 -3.43
C ASN A 39 -11.01 14.07 -3.41
N ILE A 40 -10.59 13.22 -2.47
CA ILE A 40 -9.23 12.69 -2.40
C ILE A 40 -9.17 11.41 -3.23
N GLN A 41 -8.31 11.39 -4.23
CA GLN A 41 -8.07 10.21 -5.05
C GLN A 41 -7.31 9.14 -4.28
N THR A 42 -7.66 7.89 -4.49
CA THR A 42 -7.08 6.75 -3.78
C THR A 42 -6.63 5.65 -4.72
N GLY A 43 -5.53 4.97 -4.38
CA GLY A 43 -5.07 3.85 -5.16
C GLY A 43 -4.15 2.90 -4.42
N ILE A 44 -3.87 1.78 -5.08
CA ILE A 44 -2.91 0.78 -4.62
C ILE A 44 -1.72 0.78 -5.56
N LEU A 45 -0.50 0.77 -5.01
CA LEU A 45 0.75 0.49 -5.70
C LEU A 45 1.37 -0.79 -5.11
N SER A 46 1.57 -1.83 -5.91
CA SER A 46 2.02 -3.13 -5.42
C SER A 46 3.02 -3.82 -6.33
N ASN A 47 3.91 -4.62 -5.69
CA ASN A 47 4.78 -5.59 -6.38
C ASN A 47 4.03 -6.86 -6.82
N GLY A 48 2.75 -7.02 -6.52
CA GLY A 48 1.92 -8.13 -6.98
C GLY A 48 1.50 -8.00 -8.43
N SER A 49 1.19 -9.13 -9.07
CA SER A 49 0.69 -9.14 -10.45
C SER A 49 -0.67 -8.44 -10.57
N LYS A 50 -0.99 -7.96 -11.77
CA LYS A 50 -2.25 -7.28 -12.04
C LYS A 50 -3.46 -8.14 -11.72
N GLU A 51 -3.40 -9.43 -12.07
CA GLU A 51 -4.48 -10.38 -11.79
C GLU A 51 -4.67 -10.58 -10.29
N MET A 52 -3.58 -10.81 -9.52
CA MET A 52 -3.63 -10.98 -8.07
C MET A 52 -4.21 -9.74 -7.38
N LEU A 53 -3.79 -8.54 -7.79
CA LEU A 53 -4.30 -7.30 -7.22
C LEU A 53 -5.79 -7.10 -7.49
N ASN A 54 -6.22 -7.35 -8.73
CA ASN A 54 -7.64 -7.24 -9.08
C ASN A 54 -8.49 -8.24 -8.27
N SER A 55 -8.05 -9.48 -8.14
CA SER A 55 -8.74 -10.49 -7.33
C SER A 55 -8.81 -10.07 -5.85
N ALA A 56 -7.70 -9.64 -5.27
CA ALA A 56 -7.62 -9.17 -3.89
C ALA A 56 -8.54 -7.97 -3.62
N VAL A 57 -8.59 -6.99 -4.52
CA VAL A 57 -9.46 -5.82 -4.41
C VAL A 57 -10.93 -6.20 -4.51
N VAL A 58 -11.28 -7.14 -5.39
CA VAL A 58 -12.66 -7.66 -5.50
C VAL A 58 -13.05 -8.45 -4.26
N SER A 59 -12.22 -9.37 -3.79
CA SER A 59 -12.52 -10.18 -2.59
C SER A 59 -12.61 -9.34 -1.32
N ALA A 60 -11.86 -8.24 -1.25
CA ALA A 60 -11.90 -7.27 -0.16
C ALA A 60 -13.08 -6.27 -0.25
N ASN A 61 -13.89 -6.34 -1.31
CA ASN A 61 -14.97 -5.37 -1.60
C ASN A 61 -14.51 -3.91 -1.70
N LEU A 62 -13.28 -3.67 -2.18
CA LEU A 62 -12.69 -2.32 -2.28
C LEU A 62 -12.73 -1.71 -3.68
N LYS A 63 -13.20 -2.45 -4.70
CA LYS A 63 -13.16 -2.02 -6.10
C LYS A 63 -13.81 -0.66 -6.36
N ASN A 64 -14.93 -0.36 -5.71
CA ASN A 64 -15.69 0.88 -5.92
C ASN A 64 -15.13 2.08 -5.15
N TYR A 65 -14.12 1.86 -4.31
CA TYR A 65 -13.52 2.88 -3.46
C TYR A 65 -12.14 3.34 -3.96
N LEU A 66 -11.54 2.59 -4.89
CA LEU A 66 -10.20 2.86 -5.41
C LEU A 66 -10.30 3.44 -6.83
N ASP A 67 -9.57 4.53 -7.07
CA ASP A 67 -9.49 5.17 -8.39
C ASP A 67 -8.46 4.47 -9.27
N LYS A 68 -7.38 3.95 -8.68
CA LYS A 68 -6.29 3.26 -9.41
C LYS A 68 -5.81 1.99 -8.70
N ILE A 69 -5.48 0.99 -9.51
CA ILE A 69 -4.80 -0.25 -9.08
C ILE A 69 -3.56 -0.38 -9.94
N ILE A 70 -2.39 -0.13 -9.34
CA ILE A 70 -1.10 -0.02 -10.04
C ILE A 70 -0.26 -1.25 -9.68
N SER A 71 0.00 -2.10 -10.68
CA SER A 71 0.91 -3.24 -10.61
C SER A 71 2.23 -2.89 -11.30
N ILE A 72 3.33 -3.46 -10.83
CA ILE A 72 4.66 -3.32 -11.45
C ILE A 72 4.83 -4.19 -12.71
N ASP A 73 3.83 -5.02 -13.08
CA ASP A 73 3.93 -5.95 -14.20
C ASP A 73 4.39 -5.29 -15.50
N CYS A 74 3.99 -4.02 -15.73
CA CYS A 74 4.34 -3.32 -16.96
C CYS A 74 5.79 -2.85 -17.03
N ILE A 75 6.49 -2.78 -15.90
CA ILE A 75 7.89 -2.30 -15.83
C ILE A 75 8.87 -3.37 -15.33
N GLU A 76 8.38 -4.47 -14.75
CA GLU A 76 9.16 -5.58 -14.19
C GLU A 76 10.25 -5.15 -13.19
N ILE A 77 10.05 -4.00 -12.56
CA ILE A 77 10.93 -3.44 -11.53
C ILE A 77 10.15 -3.39 -10.23
N TYR A 78 10.80 -3.75 -9.11
CA TYR A 78 10.14 -3.90 -7.81
C TYR A 78 10.45 -2.73 -6.88
N LYS A 79 9.50 -2.39 -5.99
CA LYS A 79 9.79 -1.53 -4.85
C LYS A 79 10.99 -2.09 -4.07
N PRO A 80 11.91 -1.29 -3.57
CA PRO A 80 11.83 0.18 -3.44
C PRO A 80 12.51 0.99 -4.57
N ASP A 81 12.60 0.49 -5.80
CA ASP A 81 13.16 1.27 -6.91
C ASP A 81 12.32 2.55 -7.15
N PRO A 82 12.97 3.72 -7.35
CA PRO A 82 12.27 4.99 -7.58
C PRO A 82 11.28 4.98 -8.75
N LYS A 83 11.57 4.24 -9.82
CA LYS A 83 10.69 4.12 -10.99
C LYS A 83 9.31 3.55 -10.66
N VAL A 84 9.23 2.73 -9.61
CA VAL A 84 7.94 2.19 -9.16
C VAL A 84 7.08 3.28 -8.53
N TYR A 85 7.68 4.17 -7.73
CA TYR A 85 6.95 5.30 -7.13
C TYR A 85 6.59 6.36 -8.16
N GLU A 86 7.40 6.52 -9.21
CA GLU A 86 7.12 7.40 -10.37
C GLU A 86 5.78 7.05 -11.04
N MET A 87 5.43 5.76 -11.13
CA MET A 87 4.15 5.32 -11.68
C MET A 87 2.93 5.98 -11.02
N VAL A 88 3.03 6.34 -9.73
CA VAL A 88 1.95 7.05 -9.02
C VAL A 88 1.72 8.42 -9.64
N LEU A 89 2.81 9.16 -9.91
CA LEU A 89 2.73 10.50 -10.49
C LEU A 89 2.08 10.48 -11.89
N ASP A 90 2.49 9.51 -12.71
CA ASP A 90 1.95 9.33 -14.07
C ASP A 90 0.47 8.93 -14.05
N GLN A 91 0.09 8.00 -13.17
CA GLN A 91 -1.28 7.45 -13.11
C GLN A 91 -2.30 8.44 -12.52
N PHE A 92 -1.87 9.29 -11.60
CA PHE A 92 -2.71 10.29 -10.95
C PHE A 92 -2.54 11.70 -11.51
N ASN A 93 -1.54 11.91 -12.40
CA ASN A 93 -1.16 13.23 -12.94
C ASN A 93 -0.95 14.26 -11.82
N CYS A 94 -0.15 13.90 -10.82
CA CYS A 94 0.10 14.68 -9.60
C CYS A 94 1.60 14.88 -9.35
N LYS A 95 1.93 15.75 -8.40
CA LYS A 95 3.30 15.98 -7.92
C LYS A 95 3.60 15.14 -6.68
N LYS A 96 4.88 14.99 -6.34
CA LYS A 96 5.34 14.22 -5.17
C LYS A 96 4.76 14.75 -3.86
N GLU A 97 4.69 16.05 -3.74
CA GLU A 97 4.21 16.78 -2.56
C GLU A 97 2.70 16.59 -2.31
N GLU A 98 1.96 16.17 -3.34
CA GLU A 98 0.52 15.92 -3.28
C GLU A 98 0.18 14.47 -2.89
N VAL A 99 1.21 13.63 -2.64
CA VAL A 99 1.03 12.20 -2.34
C VAL A 99 1.28 11.91 -0.87
N LEU A 100 0.26 11.38 -0.20
CA LEU A 100 0.44 10.66 1.07
C LEU A 100 0.59 9.17 0.79
N PHE A 101 1.80 8.65 0.90
CA PHE A 101 2.10 7.24 0.71
C PHE A 101 1.95 6.47 2.03
N ILE A 102 1.15 5.42 2.01
CA ILE A 102 0.77 4.66 3.20
C ILE A 102 1.22 3.21 3.04
N SER A 103 1.97 2.70 4.00
CA SER A 103 2.38 1.29 4.01
C SER A 103 2.53 0.75 5.43
N SER A 104 2.36 -0.56 5.61
CA SER A 104 2.70 -1.26 6.85
C SER A 104 4.15 -1.78 6.86
N ASN A 105 4.86 -1.70 5.74
CA ASN A 105 6.24 -2.17 5.61
C ASN A 105 7.23 -1.02 5.76
N GLY A 106 8.12 -1.09 6.78
CA GLY A 106 9.11 -0.04 7.04
C GLY A 106 10.04 0.21 5.85
N TRP A 107 10.49 -0.85 5.16
CA TRP A 107 11.33 -0.73 3.97
C TRP A 107 10.65 0.00 2.81
N ASP A 108 9.33 -0.19 2.61
CA ASP A 108 8.54 0.47 1.56
C ASP A 108 8.35 1.97 1.91
N ILE A 109 8.08 2.26 3.17
CA ILE A 109 8.04 3.64 3.70
C ILE A 109 9.37 4.36 3.48
N ALA A 110 10.51 3.70 3.78
CA ALA A 110 11.82 4.30 3.56
C ALA A 110 12.09 4.58 2.07
N GLY A 111 11.68 3.67 1.18
CA GLY A 111 11.78 3.87 -0.27
C GLY A 111 10.94 5.04 -0.76
N ALA A 112 9.68 5.11 -0.34
CA ALA A 112 8.75 6.19 -0.70
C ALA A 112 9.20 7.56 -0.14
N SER A 113 9.69 7.58 1.10
CA SER A 113 10.26 8.78 1.73
C SER A 113 11.52 9.27 0.99
N LYS A 114 12.43 8.36 0.61
CA LYS A 114 13.60 8.67 -0.22
C LYS A 114 13.20 9.24 -1.58
N PHE A 115 12.12 8.74 -2.17
CA PHE A 115 11.60 9.23 -3.44
C PHE A 115 11.01 10.65 -3.32
N GLY A 116 10.58 11.06 -2.14
CA GLY A 116 10.08 12.41 -1.83
C GLY A 116 8.57 12.49 -1.56
N PHE A 117 7.90 11.35 -1.32
CA PHE A 117 6.52 11.36 -0.85
C PHE A 117 6.42 11.72 0.63
N THR A 118 5.31 12.34 1.03
CA THR A 118 4.89 12.36 2.44
C THR A 118 4.46 10.95 2.82
N THR A 119 4.99 10.41 3.92
CA THR A 119 4.83 8.99 4.26
C THR A 119 4.15 8.77 5.61
N LEU A 120 3.24 7.80 5.65
CA LEU A 120 2.55 7.34 6.85
C LEU A 120 2.78 5.83 7.05
N TRP A 121 3.47 5.47 8.12
CA TRP A 121 3.65 4.07 8.49
C TRP A 121 2.51 3.57 9.37
N ILE A 122 1.79 2.54 8.90
CA ILE A 122 0.75 1.86 9.70
C ILE A 122 1.40 0.73 10.49
N ASN A 123 1.81 1.01 11.70
CA ASN A 123 2.46 0.07 12.61
C ASN A 123 1.45 -0.59 13.57
N ARG A 124 0.61 -1.49 13.06
CA ARG A 124 -0.47 -2.15 13.83
C ARG A 124 0.05 -2.97 15.01
N ASN A 125 1.20 -3.59 14.85
CA ASN A 125 1.76 -4.51 15.83
C ASN A 125 2.77 -3.85 16.78
N LEU A 126 2.91 -2.52 16.71
CA LEU A 126 3.84 -1.74 17.53
C LEU A 126 5.29 -2.27 17.49
N ILE A 127 5.68 -2.78 16.31
CA ILE A 127 7.04 -3.29 16.12
C ILE A 127 8.07 -2.14 16.21
N PRO A 128 9.30 -2.42 16.63
CA PRO A 128 10.38 -1.44 16.63
C PRO A 128 10.61 -0.84 15.23
N LYS A 129 11.04 0.42 15.21
CA LYS A 129 11.42 1.07 13.95
C LYS A 129 12.69 0.45 13.38
N ASP A 130 12.68 0.18 12.08
CA ASP A 130 13.89 -0.20 11.36
C ASP A 130 14.91 0.95 11.41
N ARG A 131 16.21 0.58 11.48
CA ARG A 131 17.31 1.55 11.45
C ARG A 131 17.66 1.94 10.00
N LEU A 132 16.70 2.53 9.30
CA LEU A 132 16.83 2.99 7.92
C LEU A 132 17.13 4.49 7.88
N THR A 133 17.80 4.96 6.84
CA THR A 133 18.20 6.37 6.68
C THR A 133 16.96 7.28 6.52
N PHE A 134 15.93 6.81 5.82
CA PHE A 134 14.71 7.56 5.57
C PHE A 134 13.60 7.05 6.49
N MET A 135 13.08 7.94 7.31
CA MET A 135 12.06 7.64 8.32
C MET A 135 10.68 8.09 7.86
N PRO A 136 9.58 7.50 8.38
CA PRO A 136 8.23 7.97 8.08
C PRO A 136 8.00 9.39 8.63
N ASN A 137 7.22 10.21 7.90
CA ASN A 137 6.79 11.51 8.37
C ASN A 137 5.79 11.39 9.55
N LYS A 138 4.88 10.41 9.46
CA LYS A 138 3.89 10.11 10.50
C LYS A 138 3.83 8.60 10.76
N ILE A 139 3.43 8.22 11.96
CA ILE A 139 3.22 6.82 12.36
C ILE A 139 1.87 6.71 13.07
N THR A 140 1.11 5.68 12.73
CA THR A 140 -0.12 5.31 13.43
C THR A 140 -0.27 3.79 13.45
N ASN A 141 -1.21 3.27 14.21
CA ASN A 141 -1.52 1.84 14.25
C ASN A 141 -2.84 1.48 13.56
N ASN A 142 -3.55 2.48 12.99
CA ASN A 142 -4.89 2.29 12.44
C ASN A 142 -5.15 3.24 11.28
N LEU A 143 -5.91 2.79 10.28
CA LEU A 143 -6.28 3.60 9.11
C LEU A 143 -7.28 4.72 9.44
N SER A 144 -8.09 4.58 10.49
CA SER A 144 -9.12 5.57 10.86
C SER A 144 -8.56 6.98 11.17
N THR A 145 -7.25 7.08 11.42
CA THR A 145 -6.59 8.37 11.67
C THR A 145 -6.28 9.17 10.40
N ILE A 146 -6.32 8.53 9.22
CA ILE A 146 -5.90 9.12 7.93
C ILE A 146 -6.65 10.42 7.61
N PRO A 147 -8.00 10.53 7.74
CA PRO A 147 -8.70 11.76 7.42
C PRO A 147 -8.25 12.96 8.26
N ASN A 148 -7.91 12.74 9.54
CA ASN A 148 -7.40 13.80 10.42
C ASN A 148 -5.95 14.18 10.06
N ILE A 149 -5.10 13.18 9.77
CA ILE A 149 -3.72 13.41 9.33
C ILE A 149 -3.68 14.26 8.05
N LEU A 150 -4.58 13.98 7.09
CA LEU A 150 -4.66 14.76 5.85
C LEU A 150 -5.10 16.22 6.09
N LYS A 151 -5.98 16.47 7.05
CA LYS A 151 -6.35 17.85 7.45
C LYS A 151 -5.14 18.60 8.01
N GLU A 152 -4.39 17.96 8.93
CA GLU A 152 -3.17 18.53 9.51
C GLU A 152 -2.06 18.83 8.48
N LEU A 153 -2.01 18.08 7.38
CA LEU A 153 -1.02 18.28 6.31
C LEU A 153 -1.40 19.39 5.34
N ASN A 154 -2.67 19.79 5.31
CA ASN A 154 -3.20 20.85 4.44
C ASN A 154 -3.33 22.22 5.14
N GLU A 155 -3.07 22.28 6.44
CA GLU A 155 -2.99 23.51 7.27
C GLU A 155 -1.56 24.08 7.25
#